data_88b0200ce460674f783a1a103d108732
#
_entry.id   88b0200ce460674f783a1a103d108732
#
_cell.length_a   1.000
_cell.length_b   1.000
_cell.length_c   1.000
_cell.angle_alpha   90.00
_cell.angle_beta   90.00
_cell.angle_gamma   90.00
#
_symmetry.space_group_name_H-M   'P 1'
#
loop_
_entity.id
_entity.type
_entity.pdbx_description
1 polymer ?
#
loop_
_entity_poly.entity_id
_entity_poly.type
_entity_poly.pdbx_seq_one_letter_code
_entity_poly.pdbx_strand_id
1 'polypeptide(L)'
;MAEFSVVTGAFSYTGRYIAERLLALGQPVRTLTRHPPSVSDSGIEVAPLNFADRDGLVDALRGATTLYNTYWVRFPRGWVTFEQAVANSQSLFEAAGIAGVRRLVHISVTNPSATSPLPYFKGKGKVEEALARSGLSYAIIRPTLIYGLEDVLLNNIAWFLRRLPVFGIPGNGSYRVQPVSVEDVADLAVFAATQKDNLVMDAVGPEIYTFDALVRALAEAVGSHVRIAHVSPALAMLAVGVAGRVVRDVVLTHDELRGLMENLLVSNGPPTGRRRLSEWLAINGESLGRRYANELKRNYR
;
A
#
# COMPACT_ATOMS: atom_id res chain seq x y z
N MET A 1 -26.72 1.31 -19.41
CA MET A 1 -25.29 0.93 -19.49
C MET A 1 -24.99 -0.01 -18.33
N ALA A 2 -24.21 -1.07 -18.55
CA ALA A 2 -23.81 -1.95 -17.45
C ALA A 2 -23.02 -1.14 -16.40
N GLU A 3 -23.34 -1.34 -15.14
CA GLU A 3 -22.61 -0.72 -14.02
C GLU A 3 -21.20 -1.33 -13.94
N PHE A 4 -20.18 -0.52 -13.77
CA PHE A 4 -18.80 -0.97 -13.64
C PHE A 4 -18.07 -0.22 -12.53
N SER A 5 -16.98 -0.82 -12.03
CA SER A 5 -16.11 -0.22 -11.04
C SER A 5 -14.79 0.25 -11.68
N VAL A 6 -14.25 1.36 -11.19
CA VAL A 6 -12.93 1.84 -11.60
C VAL A 6 -11.93 1.58 -10.47
N VAL A 7 -10.77 0.99 -10.80
CA VAL A 7 -9.67 0.76 -9.86
C VAL A 7 -8.42 1.47 -10.39
N THR A 8 -7.88 2.45 -9.65
CA THR A 8 -6.58 3.01 -10.01
C THR A 8 -5.49 1.96 -9.77
N GLY A 9 -4.72 1.64 -10.81
CA GLY A 9 -3.62 0.68 -10.69
C GLY A 9 -4.07 -0.76 -10.46
N ALA A 10 -5.08 -1.27 -11.19
CA ALA A 10 -5.51 -2.67 -11.10
C ALA A 10 -4.42 -3.70 -11.47
N PHE A 11 -3.30 -3.27 -12.02
CA PHE A 11 -2.12 -4.10 -12.29
C PHE A 11 -0.99 -3.90 -11.28
N SER A 12 -1.20 -3.03 -10.28
CA SER A 12 -0.29 -2.83 -9.16
C SER A 12 -0.73 -3.63 -7.93
N TYR A 13 0.06 -3.61 -6.86
CA TYR A 13 -0.11 -4.50 -5.71
C TYR A 13 -1.55 -4.55 -5.17
N THR A 14 -2.00 -3.58 -4.38
CA THR A 14 -3.33 -3.59 -3.73
C THR A 14 -4.47 -3.51 -4.75
N GLY A 15 -4.30 -2.70 -5.81
CA GLY A 15 -5.33 -2.53 -6.85
C GLY A 15 -5.66 -3.82 -7.58
N ARG A 16 -4.68 -4.72 -7.76
CA ARG A 16 -4.89 -6.01 -8.41
C ARG A 16 -5.82 -6.90 -7.58
N TYR A 17 -5.58 -7.02 -6.29
CA TYR A 17 -6.42 -7.85 -5.41
C TYR A 17 -7.86 -7.30 -5.33
N ILE A 18 -8.03 -5.98 -5.34
CA ILE A 18 -9.38 -5.36 -5.42
C ILE A 18 -10.04 -5.72 -6.75
N ALA A 19 -9.33 -5.57 -7.87
CA ALA A 19 -9.87 -5.89 -9.20
C ALA A 19 -10.25 -7.37 -9.33
N GLU A 20 -9.40 -8.28 -8.84
CA GLU A 20 -9.68 -9.72 -8.82
C GLU A 20 -10.95 -10.05 -8.00
N ARG A 21 -11.18 -9.40 -6.86
CA ARG A 21 -12.41 -9.58 -6.07
C ARG A 21 -13.64 -9.10 -6.81
N LEU A 22 -13.56 -7.94 -7.48
CA LEU A 22 -14.67 -7.40 -8.26
C LEU A 22 -15.03 -8.30 -9.44
N LEU A 23 -14.03 -8.78 -10.18
CA LEU A 23 -14.23 -9.71 -11.30
C LEU A 23 -14.83 -11.04 -10.82
N ALA A 24 -14.37 -11.57 -9.69
CA ALA A 24 -14.94 -12.77 -9.09
C ALA A 24 -16.42 -12.62 -8.68
N LEU A 25 -16.86 -11.39 -8.41
CA LEU A 25 -18.27 -11.04 -8.16
C LEU A 25 -19.04 -10.73 -9.46
N GLY A 26 -18.43 -10.92 -10.63
CA GLY A 26 -19.05 -10.63 -11.93
C GLY A 26 -19.18 -9.14 -12.23
N GLN A 27 -18.48 -8.28 -11.51
CA GLN A 27 -18.50 -6.83 -11.74
C GLN A 27 -17.45 -6.44 -12.79
N PRO A 28 -17.84 -5.75 -13.87
CA PRO A 28 -16.90 -5.23 -14.84
C PRO A 28 -15.96 -4.21 -14.19
N VAL A 29 -14.67 -4.29 -14.54
CA VAL A 29 -13.63 -3.42 -13.99
C VAL A 29 -12.94 -2.64 -15.11
N ARG A 30 -12.80 -1.33 -14.90
CA ARG A 30 -11.89 -0.46 -15.65
C ARG A 30 -10.74 -0.05 -14.75
N THR A 31 -9.54 -0.02 -15.28
CA THR A 31 -8.38 0.53 -14.56
C THR A 31 -7.95 1.87 -15.14
N LEU A 32 -7.56 2.79 -14.25
CA LEU A 32 -6.79 3.98 -14.64
C LEU A 32 -5.32 3.70 -14.38
N THR A 33 -4.50 3.76 -15.42
CA THR A 33 -3.05 3.51 -15.31
C THR A 33 -2.23 4.36 -16.27
N ARG A 34 -1.01 4.71 -15.88
CA ARG A 34 0.00 5.33 -16.77
C ARG A 34 0.83 4.29 -17.52
N HIS A 35 0.80 3.04 -17.06
CA HIS A 35 1.61 1.95 -17.57
C HIS A 35 0.71 0.75 -17.88
N PRO A 36 -0.03 0.79 -19.01
CA PRO A 36 -0.82 -0.36 -19.41
C PRO A 36 0.07 -1.56 -19.69
N PRO A 37 -0.36 -2.78 -19.36
CA PRO A 37 0.36 -3.98 -19.75
C PRO A 37 0.39 -4.11 -21.27
N SER A 38 1.46 -4.70 -21.80
CA SER A 38 1.62 -4.91 -23.26
C SER A 38 0.60 -5.88 -23.86
N VAL A 39 0.03 -6.77 -23.02
CA VAL A 39 -1.07 -7.69 -23.38
C VAL A 39 -2.01 -7.74 -22.18
N SER A 40 -3.29 -7.45 -22.38
CA SER A 40 -4.32 -7.53 -21.34
C SER A 40 -5.36 -8.57 -21.72
N ASP A 41 -5.17 -9.80 -21.22
CA ASP A 41 -6.18 -10.86 -21.29
C ASP A 41 -6.96 -10.97 -19.97
N SER A 42 -6.90 -9.92 -19.15
CA SER A 42 -7.40 -9.91 -17.77
C SER A 42 -8.91 -9.63 -17.65
N GLY A 43 -9.60 -9.33 -18.77
CA GLY A 43 -10.99 -8.87 -18.72
C GLY A 43 -11.17 -7.48 -18.09
N ILE A 44 -10.07 -6.72 -17.86
CA ILE A 44 -10.07 -5.37 -17.30
C ILE A 44 -9.92 -4.35 -18.42
N GLU A 45 -10.89 -3.44 -18.53
CA GLU A 45 -10.79 -2.32 -19.47
C GLU A 45 -9.73 -1.33 -19.00
N VAL A 46 -8.91 -0.80 -19.93
CA VAL A 46 -7.80 0.09 -19.60
C VAL A 46 -8.10 1.50 -20.10
N ALA A 47 -7.97 2.48 -19.21
CA ALA A 47 -8.03 3.90 -19.54
C ALA A 47 -6.79 4.63 -18.99
N PRO A 48 -6.35 5.73 -19.61
CA PRO A 48 -5.17 6.45 -19.17
C PRO A 48 -5.41 7.16 -17.83
N LEU A 49 -4.40 7.16 -16.95
CA LEU A 49 -4.35 7.99 -15.76
C LEU A 49 -3.49 9.23 -16.04
N ASN A 50 -4.10 10.28 -16.53
CA ASN A 50 -3.44 11.55 -16.82
C ASN A 50 -4.03 12.68 -15.96
N PHE A 51 -3.37 13.07 -14.90
CA PHE A 51 -3.84 14.12 -14.00
C PHE A 51 -3.79 15.54 -14.59
N ALA A 52 -3.09 15.74 -15.72
CA ALA A 52 -3.07 17.01 -16.44
C ALA A 52 -4.25 17.15 -17.41
N ASP A 53 -4.96 16.05 -17.70
CA ASP A 53 -6.11 16.00 -18.59
C ASP A 53 -7.39 15.74 -17.77
N ARG A 54 -7.98 16.83 -17.28
CA ARG A 54 -9.19 16.78 -16.45
C ARG A 54 -10.38 16.15 -17.19
N ASP A 55 -10.58 16.54 -18.44
CA ASP A 55 -11.74 16.07 -19.24
C ASP A 55 -11.57 14.57 -19.55
N GLY A 56 -10.37 14.14 -19.88
CA GLY A 56 -10.06 12.73 -20.08
C GLY A 56 -10.25 11.89 -18.81
N LEU A 57 -9.94 12.43 -17.61
CA LEU A 57 -10.24 11.76 -16.34
C LEU A 57 -11.76 11.64 -16.11
N VAL A 58 -12.51 12.71 -16.37
CA VAL A 58 -13.99 12.69 -16.24
C VAL A 58 -14.58 11.65 -17.19
N ASP A 59 -14.15 11.63 -18.45
CA ASP A 59 -14.66 10.67 -19.44
C ASP A 59 -14.30 9.22 -19.07
N ALA A 60 -13.09 9.00 -18.56
CA ALA A 60 -12.66 7.68 -18.09
C ALA A 60 -13.46 7.18 -16.86
N LEU A 61 -14.05 8.09 -16.08
CA LEU A 61 -14.87 7.78 -14.91
C LEU A 61 -16.37 7.75 -15.20
N ARG A 62 -16.81 8.28 -16.36
CA ARG A 62 -18.24 8.41 -16.69
C ARG A 62 -18.93 7.06 -16.74
N GLY A 63 -20.02 6.92 -15.99
CA GLY A 63 -20.80 5.68 -15.86
C GLY A 63 -20.27 4.71 -14.82
N ALA A 64 -19.16 5.01 -14.16
CA ALA A 64 -18.65 4.20 -13.05
C ALA A 64 -19.56 4.36 -11.82
N THR A 65 -19.83 3.24 -11.14
CA THR A 65 -20.56 3.26 -9.88
C THR A 65 -19.65 3.54 -8.70
N THR A 66 -18.47 2.93 -8.70
CA THR A 66 -17.49 3.04 -7.62
C THR A 66 -16.11 3.30 -8.18
N LEU A 67 -15.38 4.22 -7.55
CA LEU A 67 -13.95 4.44 -7.77
C LEU A 67 -13.17 3.92 -6.56
N TYR A 68 -12.32 2.92 -6.79
CA TYR A 68 -11.33 2.45 -5.81
C TYR A 68 -10.00 3.15 -6.08
N ASN A 69 -9.66 4.09 -5.21
CA ASN A 69 -8.42 4.85 -5.33
C ASN A 69 -7.29 4.24 -4.51
N THR A 70 -6.36 3.56 -5.19
CA THR A 70 -5.11 3.04 -4.61
C THR A 70 -3.89 3.89 -4.98
N TYR A 71 -4.09 5.01 -5.72
CA TYR A 71 -3.01 5.87 -6.14
C TYR A 71 -2.31 6.52 -4.95
N TRP A 72 -1.00 6.30 -4.87
CA TRP A 72 -0.11 6.97 -3.94
C TRP A 72 1.35 6.79 -4.36
N VAL A 73 2.28 7.51 -3.71
CA VAL A 73 3.72 7.41 -3.89
C VAL A 73 4.38 7.04 -2.57
N ARG A 74 5.35 6.14 -2.59
CA ARG A 74 6.01 5.65 -1.38
C ARG A 74 6.99 6.68 -0.80
N PHE A 75 7.77 7.33 -1.67
CA PHE A 75 8.74 8.37 -1.32
C PHE A 75 8.92 9.36 -2.46
N PRO A 76 9.38 10.60 -2.19
CA PRO A 76 9.64 11.59 -3.24
C PRO A 76 10.84 11.19 -4.10
N ARG A 77 10.73 11.40 -5.43
CA ARG A 77 11.84 11.21 -6.38
C ARG A 77 11.61 12.04 -7.64
N GLY A 78 12.54 12.94 -7.94
CA GLY A 78 12.39 13.86 -9.08
C GLY A 78 11.13 14.70 -8.96
N TRP A 79 10.27 14.66 -9.96
CA TRP A 79 8.97 15.37 -9.98
C TRP A 79 7.88 14.71 -9.12
N VAL A 80 8.11 13.46 -8.73
CA VAL A 80 7.16 12.72 -7.90
C VAL A 80 7.35 13.15 -6.46
N THR A 81 6.42 13.95 -5.93
CA THR A 81 6.43 14.41 -4.53
C THR A 81 5.13 14.06 -3.83
N PHE A 82 5.11 14.15 -2.50
CA PHE A 82 3.88 13.97 -1.74
C PHE A 82 2.87 15.08 -2.00
N GLU A 83 3.33 16.33 -2.21
CA GLU A 83 2.47 17.46 -2.57
C GLU A 83 1.79 17.22 -3.92
N GLN A 84 2.53 16.73 -4.91
CA GLN A 84 1.96 16.36 -6.20
C GLN A 84 0.99 15.19 -6.06
N ALA A 85 1.27 14.20 -5.21
CA ALA A 85 0.36 13.08 -4.98
C ALA A 85 -0.96 13.54 -4.32
N VAL A 86 -0.89 14.51 -3.40
CA VAL A 86 -2.09 15.15 -2.82
C VAL A 86 -2.89 15.88 -3.90
N ALA A 87 -2.25 16.73 -4.70
CA ALA A 87 -2.91 17.48 -5.78
C ALA A 87 -3.56 16.53 -6.81
N ASN A 88 -2.86 15.49 -7.22
CA ASN A 88 -3.37 14.46 -8.13
C ASN A 88 -4.59 13.73 -7.56
N SER A 89 -4.57 13.41 -6.25
CA SER A 89 -5.71 12.79 -5.59
C SER A 89 -6.93 13.72 -5.56
N GLN A 90 -6.73 15.02 -5.31
CA GLN A 90 -7.79 16.03 -5.37
C GLN A 90 -8.39 16.15 -6.77
N SER A 91 -7.55 16.23 -7.82
CA SER A 91 -8.01 16.24 -9.21
C SER A 91 -8.84 15.00 -9.56
N LEU A 92 -8.44 13.82 -9.05
CA LEU A 92 -9.20 12.59 -9.25
C LEU A 92 -10.58 12.63 -8.54
N PHE A 93 -10.65 13.20 -7.33
CA PHE A 93 -11.90 13.34 -6.59
C PHE A 93 -12.86 14.33 -7.28
N GLU A 94 -12.32 15.45 -7.77
CA GLU A 94 -13.11 16.41 -8.56
C GLU A 94 -13.66 15.77 -9.83
N ALA A 95 -12.82 15.05 -10.59
CA ALA A 95 -13.24 14.33 -11.79
C ALA A 95 -14.31 13.28 -11.48
N ALA A 96 -14.17 12.55 -10.36
CA ALA A 96 -15.17 11.57 -9.91
C ALA A 96 -16.53 12.23 -9.60
N GLY A 97 -16.51 13.39 -8.95
CA GLY A 97 -17.73 14.17 -8.69
C GLY A 97 -18.44 14.62 -9.97
N ILE A 98 -17.67 15.17 -10.93
CA ILE A 98 -18.22 15.63 -12.23
C ILE A 98 -18.76 14.45 -13.05
N ALA A 99 -18.06 13.30 -13.03
CA ALA A 99 -18.48 12.09 -13.74
C ALA A 99 -19.71 11.41 -13.12
N GLY A 100 -20.12 11.81 -11.91
CA GLY A 100 -21.26 11.24 -11.21
C GLY A 100 -20.96 9.89 -10.56
N VAL A 101 -19.71 9.63 -10.18
CA VAL A 101 -19.32 8.43 -9.41
C VAL A 101 -20.10 8.41 -8.09
N ARG A 102 -20.81 7.29 -7.84
CA ARG A 102 -21.70 7.22 -6.66
C ARG A 102 -20.95 7.01 -5.35
N ARG A 103 -19.79 6.33 -5.37
CA ARG A 103 -18.99 6.07 -4.18
C ARG A 103 -17.51 6.03 -4.49
N LEU A 104 -16.68 6.54 -3.58
CA LEU A 104 -15.24 6.50 -3.65
C LEU A 104 -14.66 5.73 -2.47
N VAL A 105 -13.91 4.67 -2.73
CA VAL A 105 -13.16 3.92 -1.72
C VAL A 105 -11.68 4.29 -1.83
N HIS A 106 -11.12 4.92 -0.80
CA HIS A 106 -9.73 5.36 -0.79
C HIS A 106 -8.86 4.49 0.12
N ILE A 107 -7.75 3.99 -0.40
CA ILE A 107 -6.74 3.28 0.39
C ILE A 107 -5.74 4.30 0.95
N SER A 108 -5.84 4.52 2.25
CA SER A 108 -5.01 5.46 3.01
C SER A 108 -3.86 4.75 3.74
N VAL A 109 -3.61 5.10 4.97
CA VAL A 109 -2.67 4.48 5.93
C VAL A 109 -3.22 4.64 7.34
N THR A 110 -2.87 3.75 8.25
CA THR A 110 -3.17 3.92 9.68
C THR A 110 -2.45 5.14 10.27
N ASN A 111 -3.09 5.83 11.22
CA ASN A 111 -2.57 7.01 11.89
C ASN A 111 -2.18 8.18 10.95
N PRO A 112 -2.96 8.51 9.91
CA PRO A 112 -2.67 9.67 9.06
C PRO A 112 -3.00 10.95 9.82
N SER A 113 -2.25 12.02 9.54
CA SER A 113 -2.53 13.34 10.13
C SER A 113 -2.03 14.44 9.21
N ALA A 114 -2.89 15.39 8.87
CA ALA A 114 -2.50 16.56 8.05
C ALA A 114 -1.46 17.47 8.72
N THR A 115 -1.26 17.31 10.03
CA THR A 115 -0.24 18.03 10.83
C THR A 115 0.98 17.17 11.17
N SER A 116 1.05 15.92 10.70
CA SER A 116 2.18 15.03 10.97
C SER A 116 3.51 15.66 10.56
N PRO A 117 4.58 15.52 11.37
CA PRO A 117 5.93 15.90 10.97
C PRO A 117 6.50 14.98 9.88
N LEU A 118 5.90 13.78 9.68
CA LEU A 118 6.31 12.83 8.66
C LEU A 118 5.55 13.09 7.35
N PRO A 119 6.24 13.46 6.25
CA PRO A 119 5.60 13.90 5.01
C PRO A 119 4.63 12.88 4.40
N TYR A 120 4.93 11.58 4.50
CA TYR A 120 4.06 10.50 4.04
C TYR A 120 2.70 10.53 4.75
N PHE A 121 2.69 10.50 6.09
CA PHE A 121 1.47 10.52 6.91
C PHE A 121 0.74 11.86 6.80
N LYS A 122 1.48 12.96 6.66
CA LYS A 122 0.93 14.29 6.39
C LYS A 122 0.17 14.35 5.08
N GLY A 123 0.78 13.83 4.02
CA GLY A 123 0.15 13.76 2.69
C GLY A 123 -1.13 12.94 2.71
N LYS A 124 -1.09 11.75 3.32
CA LYS A 124 -2.26 10.88 3.48
C LYS A 124 -3.38 11.58 4.27
N GLY A 125 -3.06 12.24 5.39
CA GLY A 125 -4.04 13.02 6.15
C GLY A 125 -4.69 14.13 5.33
N LYS A 126 -3.91 14.86 4.54
CA LYS A 126 -4.44 15.90 3.63
C LYS A 126 -5.39 15.33 2.54
N VAL A 127 -5.07 14.14 2.01
CA VAL A 127 -5.96 13.48 1.04
C VAL A 127 -7.28 13.07 1.68
N GLU A 128 -7.25 12.51 2.89
CA GLU A 128 -8.47 12.16 3.63
C GLU A 128 -9.34 13.39 3.92
N GLU A 129 -8.73 14.49 4.38
CA GLU A 129 -9.45 15.75 4.58
C GLU A 129 -10.06 16.30 3.28
N ALA A 130 -9.34 16.20 2.16
CA ALA A 130 -9.85 16.61 0.86
C ALA A 130 -11.04 15.76 0.43
N LEU A 131 -10.97 14.44 0.62
CA LEU A 131 -12.07 13.53 0.33
C LEU A 131 -13.30 13.81 1.20
N ALA A 132 -13.10 14.01 2.51
CA ALA A 132 -14.19 14.34 3.43
C ALA A 132 -14.93 15.66 3.06
N ARG A 133 -14.21 16.62 2.47
CA ARG A 133 -14.79 17.90 2.00
C ARG A 133 -15.32 17.87 0.56
N SER A 134 -15.11 16.77 -0.18
CA SER A 134 -15.45 16.69 -1.61
C SER A 134 -16.96 16.62 -1.91
N GLY A 135 -17.78 16.31 -0.91
CA GLY A 135 -19.21 16.03 -1.10
C GLY A 135 -19.54 14.65 -1.68
N LEU A 136 -18.52 13.85 -2.02
CA LEU A 136 -18.71 12.47 -2.48
C LEU A 136 -19.14 11.55 -1.34
N SER A 137 -19.93 10.51 -1.65
CA SER A 137 -20.03 9.36 -0.74
C SER A 137 -18.73 8.60 -0.74
N TYR A 138 -18.15 8.32 0.45
CA TYR A 138 -16.84 7.73 0.52
C TYR A 138 -16.68 6.63 1.59
N ALA A 139 -15.67 5.81 1.37
CA ALA A 139 -15.05 5.00 2.41
C ALA A 139 -13.53 5.17 2.38
N ILE A 140 -12.92 5.27 3.55
CA ILE A 140 -11.48 5.36 3.73
C ILE A 140 -11.02 4.11 4.46
N ILE A 141 -10.16 3.34 3.82
CA ILE A 141 -9.53 2.15 4.39
C ILE A 141 -8.10 2.53 4.77
N ARG A 142 -7.74 2.34 6.03
CA ARG A 142 -6.43 2.70 6.61
C ARG A 142 -5.63 1.44 6.94
N PRO A 143 -4.91 0.84 5.98
CA PRO A 143 -4.09 -0.32 6.28
C PRO A 143 -2.88 0.05 7.14
N THR A 144 -2.44 -0.91 7.93
CA THR A 144 -1.14 -0.91 8.60
C THR A 144 -0.06 -1.42 7.64
N LEU A 145 0.72 -2.42 8.03
CA LEU A 145 1.73 -3.06 7.21
C LEU A 145 1.09 -4.13 6.32
N ILE A 146 0.87 -3.83 5.03
CA ILE A 146 0.25 -4.79 4.11
C ILE A 146 1.27 -5.87 3.72
N TYR A 147 0.89 -7.16 3.81
CA TYR A 147 1.69 -8.28 3.35
C TYR A 147 0.96 -9.11 2.28
N GLY A 148 1.73 -9.80 1.44
CA GLY A 148 1.29 -10.70 0.38
C GLY A 148 2.47 -11.12 -0.50
N LEU A 149 2.21 -11.89 -1.56
CA LEU A 149 3.26 -12.44 -2.42
C LEU A 149 4.10 -11.36 -3.14
N GLU A 150 3.48 -10.23 -3.48
CA GLU A 150 4.13 -9.13 -4.21
C GLU A 150 4.58 -7.98 -3.29
N ASP A 151 4.44 -8.15 -1.99
CA ASP A 151 4.91 -7.16 -1.03
C ASP A 151 6.42 -6.89 -1.19
N VAL A 152 6.78 -5.62 -1.04
CA VAL A 152 8.17 -5.20 -1.16
C VAL A 152 8.91 -5.34 0.16
N LEU A 153 8.27 -4.99 1.29
CA LEU A 153 8.97 -4.85 2.57
C LEU A 153 9.34 -6.21 3.16
N LEU A 154 8.37 -7.09 3.41
CA LEU A 154 8.64 -8.41 4.01
C LEU A 154 9.49 -9.27 3.07
N ASN A 155 9.20 -9.20 1.75
CA ASN A 155 10.00 -9.90 0.76
C ASN A 155 11.47 -9.44 0.77
N ASN A 156 11.73 -8.13 0.85
CA ASN A 156 13.09 -7.62 0.83
C ASN A 156 13.82 -7.87 2.16
N ILE A 157 13.13 -7.79 3.31
CA ILE A 157 13.71 -8.25 4.59
C ILE A 157 14.11 -9.71 4.46
N ALA A 158 13.24 -10.59 3.99
CA ALA A 158 13.51 -12.00 3.77
C ALA A 158 14.66 -12.24 2.78
N TRP A 159 14.76 -11.42 1.73
CA TRP A 159 15.86 -11.49 0.77
C TRP A 159 17.22 -11.19 1.42
N PHE A 160 17.28 -10.18 2.31
CA PHE A 160 18.49 -9.87 3.09
C PHE A 160 18.81 -10.97 4.12
N LEU A 161 17.78 -11.47 4.84
CA LEU A 161 17.94 -12.55 5.81
C LEU A 161 18.54 -13.83 5.19
N ARG A 162 18.22 -14.13 3.93
CA ARG A 162 18.78 -15.27 3.21
C ARG A 162 20.22 -15.08 2.75
N ARG A 163 20.76 -13.85 2.71
CA ARG A 163 22.03 -13.54 2.03
C ARG A 163 23.09 -12.93 2.94
N LEU A 164 22.66 -12.26 3.99
CA LEU A 164 23.60 -11.59 4.88
C LEU A 164 23.96 -12.49 6.07
N PRO A 165 25.23 -12.47 6.54
CA PRO A 165 25.61 -13.18 7.75
C PRO A 165 25.08 -12.51 9.03
N VAL A 166 24.79 -11.20 8.96
CA VAL A 166 24.24 -10.40 10.06
C VAL A 166 23.14 -9.49 9.53
N PHE A 167 22.01 -9.43 10.23
CA PHE A 167 20.93 -8.48 9.98
C PHE A 167 20.81 -7.49 11.13
N GLY A 168 20.94 -6.19 10.83
CA GLY A 168 20.88 -5.12 11.82
C GLY A 168 19.46 -4.61 12.02
N ILE A 169 18.94 -4.73 13.24
CA ILE A 169 17.66 -4.11 13.65
C ILE A 169 17.96 -2.74 14.24
N PRO A 170 17.34 -1.65 13.72
CA PRO A 170 17.49 -0.30 14.27
C PRO A 170 16.97 -0.22 15.71
N GLY A 171 17.76 0.37 16.62
CA GLY A 171 17.39 0.49 18.03
C GLY A 171 17.28 -0.87 18.73
N ASN A 172 16.34 -0.98 19.66
CA ASN A 172 16.11 -2.23 20.42
C ASN A 172 15.08 -3.17 19.77
N GLY A 173 14.46 -2.77 18.63
CA GLY A 173 13.46 -3.58 17.94
C GLY A 173 12.13 -3.77 18.68
N SER A 174 11.88 -3.05 19.79
CA SER A 174 10.65 -3.19 20.58
C SER A 174 9.44 -2.45 20.00
N TYR A 175 9.65 -1.58 19.01
CA TYR A 175 8.55 -0.91 18.31
C TYR A 175 7.68 -1.90 17.56
N ARG A 176 6.39 -1.62 17.53
CA ARG A 176 5.38 -2.58 17.12
C ARG A 176 4.90 -2.36 15.70
N VAL A 177 4.53 -3.46 15.06
CA VAL A 177 3.88 -3.52 13.76
C VAL A 177 2.70 -4.48 13.82
N GLN A 178 1.66 -4.20 13.06
CA GLN A 178 0.46 -5.03 12.97
C GLN A 178 0.19 -5.39 11.51
N PRO A 179 0.78 -6.47 10.98
CA PRO A 179 0.63 -6.84 9.57
C PRO A 179 -0.81 -7.18 9.21
N VAL A 180 -1.24 -6.77 8.01
CA VAL A 180 -2.55 -7.10 7.44
C VAL A 180 -2.37 -7.72 6.05
N SER A 181 -3.13 -8.77 5.74
CA SER A 181 -3.10 -9.39 4.42
C SER A 181 -3.65 -8.42 3.36
N VAL A 182 -2.99 -8.37 2.21
CA VAL A 182 -3.51 -7.63 1.05
C VAL A 182 -4.89 -8.13 0.62
N GLU A 183 -5.17 -9.42 0.82
CA GLU A 183 -6.48 -10.01 0.55
C GLU A 183 -7.54 -9.47 1.52
N ASP A 184 -7.23 -9.33 2.82
CA ASP A 184 -8.14 -8.71 3.79
C ASP A 184 -8.38 -7.24 3.46
N VAL A 185 -7.35 -6.50 3.03
CA VAL A 185 -7.51 -5.10 2.57
C VAL A 185 -8.45 -5.02 1.37
N ALA A 186 -8.32 -5.93 0.40
CA ALA A 186 -9.19 -5.97 -0.77
C ALA A 186 -10.64 -6.35 -0.38
N ASP A 187 -10.82 -7.36 0.48
CA ASP A 187 -12.13 -7.76 0.99
C ASP A 187 -12.83 -6.61 1.71
N LEU A 188 -12.11 -5.89 2.58
CA LEU A 188 -12.62 -4.72 3.30
C LEU A 188 -12.95 -3.54 2.35
N ALA A 189 -12.13 -3.31 1.33
CA ALA A 189 -12.39 -2.25 0.34
C ALA A 189 -13.67 -2.55 -0.46
N VAL A 190 -13.86 -3.79 -0.91
CA VAL A 190 -15.07 -4.20 -1.64
C VAL A 190 -16.30 -4.16 -0.71
N PHE A 191 -16.19 -4.62 0.52
CA PHE A 191 -17.24 -4.47 1.53
C PHE A 191 -17.61 -3.01 1.79
N ALA A 192 -16.63 -2.13 1.96
CA ALA A 192 -16.84 -0.71 2.23
C ALA A 192 -17.56 0.02 1.08
N ALA A 193 -17.43 -0.47 -0.15
CA ALA A 193 -18.16 0.06 -1.30
C ALA A 193 -19.67 -0.18 -1.23
N THR A 194 -20.11 -1.23 -0.53
CA THR A 194 -21.54 -1.56 -0.39
C THR A 194 -22.24 -0.77 0.73
N GLN A 195 -21.48 -0.06 1.55
CA GLN A 195 -22.04 0.72 2.66
C GLN A 195 -22.63 2.03 2.17
N LYS A 196 -23.71 2.48 2.81
CA LYS A 196 -24.41 3.74 2.44
C LYS A 196 -23.77 4.96 3.08
N ASP A 197 -23.34 4.81 4.34
CA ASP A 197 -22.77 5.91 5.12
C ASP A 197 -21.28 6.11 4.79
N ASN A 198 -20.80 7.33 4.98
CA ASN A 198 -19.38 7.61 4.94
C ASN A 198 -18.66 6.86 6.05
N LEU A 199 -17.58 6.19 5.68
CA LEU A 199 -16.89 5.23 6.54
C LEU A 199 -15.38 5.53 6.57
N VAL A 200 -14.81 5.46 7.78
CA VAL A 200 -13.35 5.42 7.98
C VAL A 200 -13.05 4.22 8.84
N MET A 201 -12.23 3.30 8.34
CA MET A 201 -11.86 2.09 9.08
C MET A 201 -10.40 1.72 8.91
N ASP A 202 -9.78 1.27 9.98
CA ASP A 202 -8.45 0.67 9.93
C ASP A 202 -8.54 -0.75 9.38
N ALA A 203 -7.66 -1.09 8.43
CA ALA A 203 -7.48 -2.44 7.94
C ALA A 203 -6.25 -3.04 8.63
N VAL A 204 -6.50 -3.88 9.63
CA VAL A 204 -5.47 -4.38 10.55
C VAL A 204 -5.62 -5.88 10.78
N GLY A 205 -4.49 -6.57 10.76
CA GLY A 205 -4.47 -8.01 11.00
C GLY A 205 -4.61 -8.37 12.48
N PRO A 206 -4.84 -9.65 12.78
CA PRO A 206 -5.09 -10.13 14.14
C PRO A 206 -3.82 -10.23 15.01
N GLU A 207 -2.64 -10.12 14.44
CA GLU A 207 -1.36 -10.32 15.14
C GLU A 207 -0.56 -9.02 15.20
N ILE A 208 -0.03 -8.73 16.39
CA ILE A 208 0.90 -7.62 16.62
C ILE A 208 2.26 -8.19 16.96
N TYR A 209 3.30 -7.72 16.28
CA TYR A 209 4.69 -8.11 16.50
C TYR A 209 5.49 -6.91 16.99
N THR A 210 6.50 -7.15 17.82
CA THR A 210 7.65 -6.25 17.83
C THR A 210 8.42 -6.41 16.51
N PHE A 211 9.14 -5.41 16.07
CA PHE A 211 9.92 -5.53 14.83
C PHE A 211 10.99 -6.63 14.94
N ASP A 212 11.60 -6.80 16.14
CA ASP A 212 12.51 -7.92 16.43
C ASP A 212 11.81 -9.28 16.24
N ALA A 213 10.59 -9.44 16.81
CA ALA A 213 9.83 -10.67 16.67
C ALA A 213 9.41 -10.93 15.20
N LEU A 214 9.03 -9.89 14.46
CA LEU A 214 8.72 -10.01 13.04
C LEU A 214 9.93 -10.50 12.23
N VAL A 215 11.11 -9.89 12.44
CA VAL A 215 12.34 -10.27 11.74
C VAL A 215 12.73 -11.72 12.06
N ARG A 216 12.58 -12.17 13.33
CA ARG A 216 12.83 -13.56 13.72
C ARG A 216 11.85 -14.54 13.07
N ALA A 217 10.57 -14.21 13.07
CA ALA A 217 9.55 -15.03 12.39
C ALA A 217 9.83 -15.15 10.87
N LEU A 218 10.26 -14.06 10.23
CA LEU A 218 10.70 -14.10 8.84
C LEU A 218 11.95 -14.95 8.64
N ALA A 219 12.95 -14.84 9.52
CA ALA A 219 14.18 -15.63 9.44
C ALA A 219 13.87 -17.12 9.56
N GLU A 220 13.03 -17.51 10.52
CA GLU A 220 12.56 -18.88 10.70
C GLU A 220 11.82 -19.40 9.46
N ALA A 221 10.82 -18.64 8.97
CA ALA A 221 10.00 -19.02 7.82
C ALA A 221 10.83 -19.24 6.54
N VAL A 222 11.93 -18.48 6.37
CA VAL A 222 12.80 -18.62 5.19
C VAL A 222 13.97 -19.59 5.42
N GLY A 223 14.08 -20.23 6.59
CA GLY A 223 15.17 -21.15 6.94
C GLY A 223 16.53 -20.44 7.04
N SER A 224 16.58 -19.20 7.51
CA SER A 224 17.81 -18.42 7.62
C SER A 224 18.47 -18.59 8.98
N HIS A 225 19.79 -18.77 8.98
CA HIS A 225 20.64 -18.80 10.18
C HIS A 225 21.38 -17.48 10.44
N VAL A 226 20.86 -16.36 9.90
CA VAL A 226 21.43 -15.02 10.06
C VAL A 226 21.52 -14.63 11.53
N ARG A 227 22.60 -13.96 11.91
CA ARG A 227 22.72 -13.35 13.25
C ARG A 227 21.95 -12.03 13.25
N ILE A 228 21.00 -11.90 14.17
CA ILE A 228 20.25 -10.65 14.36
C ILE A 228 20.98 -9.82 15.43
N ALA A 229 21.32 -8.58 15.09
CA ALA A 229 22.01 -7.65 15.97
C ALA A 229 21.21 -6.33 16.07
N HIS A 230 21.14 -5.77 17.26
CA HIS A 230 20.58 -4.43 17.47
C HIS A 230 21.67 -3.38 17.25
N VAL A 231 21.39 -2.41 16.39
CA VAL A 231 22.34 -1.36 16.00
C VAL A 231 21.71 0.02 16.16
N SER A 232 22.54 1.05 16.29
CA SER A 232 21.98 2.41 16.34
C SER A 232 21.22 2.72 15.03
N PRO A 233 20.16 3.54 15.07
CA PRO A 233 19.42 3.94 13.86
C PRO A 233 20.32 4.54 12.79
N ALA A 234 21.35 5.32 13.19
CA ALA A 234 22.31 5.91 12.25
C ALA A 234 23.14 4.84 11.51
N LEU A 235 23.62 3.82 12.23
CA LEU A 235 24.37 2.71 11.63
C LEU A 235 23.46 1.86 10.72
N ALA A 236 22.22 1.62 11.12
CA ALA A 236 21.25 0.94 10.27
C ALA A 236 21.02 1.69 8.95
N MET A 237 20.81 3.02 9.01
CA MET A 237 20.62 3.84 7.81
C MET A 237 21.85 3.90 6.92
N LEU A 238 23.07 3.88 7.49
CA LEU A 238 24.31 3.76 6.71
C LEU A 238 24.36 2.42 5.96
N ALA A 239 24.07 1.32 6.65
CA ALA A 239 24.04 -0.02 6.04
C ALA A 239 22.98 -0.12 4.94
N VAL A 240 21.78 0.42 5.20
CA VAL A 240 20.69 0.53 4.22
C VAL A 240 21.10 1.35 3.00
N GLY A 241 21.82 2.46 3.18
CA GLY A 241 22.35 3.28 2.08
C GLY A 241 23.36 2.52 1.21
N VAL A 242 24.24 1.71 1.81
CA VAL A 242 25.16 0.84 1.07
C VAL A 242 24.39 -0.25 0.33
N ALA A 243 23.46 -0.94 1.02
CA ALA A 243 22.63 -1.97 0.41
C ALA A 243 21.83 -1.42 -0.78
N GLY A 244 21.25 -0.21 -0.63
CA GLY A 244 20.50 0.45 -1.69
C GLY A 244 21.33 0.70 -2.96
N ARG A 245 22.62 1.08 -2.81
CA ARG A 245 23.54 1.21 -3.97
C ARG A 245 23.77 -0.13 -4.66
N VAL A 246 23.92 -1.21 -3.90
CA VAL A 246 24.15 -2.55 -4.46
C VAL A 246 22.93 -3.05 -5.22
N VAL A 247 21.71 -2.95 -4.63
CA VAL A 247 20.47 -3.39 -5.26
C VAL A 247 19.88 -2.36 -6.23
N ARG A 248 20.48 -1.17 -6.33
CA ARG A 248 20.02 -0.04 -7.15
C ARG A 248 18.56 0.33 -6.85
N ASP A 249 18.25 0.47 -5.56
CA ASP A 249 16.91 0.76 -5.06
C ASP A 249 16.94 1.62 -3.79
N VAL A 250 15.79 2.18 -3.40
CA VAL A 250 15.58 2.78 -2.09
C VAL A 250 15.02 1.72 -1.16
N VAL A 251 15.88 1.14 -0.32
CA VAL A 251 15.49 0.05 0.60
C VAL A 251 14.60 0.58 1.71
N LEU A 252 15.01 1.67 2.36
CA LEU A 252 14.30 2.33 3.46
C LEU A 252 14.70 3.81 3.52
N THR A 253 13.74 4.68 3.80
CA THR A 253 13.99 6.10 4.04
C THR A 253 14.07 6.41 5.55
N HIS A 254 14.60 7.58 5.92
CA HIS A 254 14.62 8.03 7.32
C HIS A 254 13.21 8.21 7.89
N ASP A 255 12.29 8.74 7.09
CA ASP A 255 10.89 8.97 7.50
C ASP A 255 10.13 7.64 7.70
N GLU A 256 10.38 6.64 6.85
CA GLU A 256 9.81 5.29 7.02
C GLU A 256 10.33 4.64 8.32
N LEU A 257 11.65 4.71 8.56
CA LEU A 257 12.23 4.20 9.81
C LEU A 257 11.64 4.91 11.03
N ARG A 258 11.52 6.23 10.98
CA ARG A 258 10.94 7.02 12.07
C ARG A 258 9.48 6.66 12.31
N GLY A 259 8.66 6.56 11.27
CA GLY A 259 7.26 6.15 11.39
C GLY A 259 7.10 4.75 11.98
N LEU A 260 7.99 3.82 11.61
CA LEU A 260 8.07 2.49 12.18
C LEU A 260 8.40 2.54 13.68
N MET A 261 9.44 3.28 14.07
CA MET A 261 9.88 3.41 15.47
C MET A 261 8.87 4.16 16.35
N GLU A 262 8.04 5.04 15.79
CA GLU A 262 6.94 5.74 16.47
C GLU A 262 5.65 4.89 16.59
N ASN A 263 5.67 3.61 16.21
CA ASN A 263 4.53 2.68 16.21
C ASN A 263 3.35 3.13 15.33
N LEU A 264 3.59 3.89 14.27
CA LEU A 264 2.50 4.38 13.40
C LEU A 264 1.86 3.28 12.56
N LEU A 265 2.43 2.06 12.55
CA LEU A 265 1.91 0.89 11.84
C LEU A 265 1.15 -0.08 12.77
N VAL A 266 0.53 0.46 13.81
CA VAL A 266 -0.38 -0.27 14.73
C VAL A 266 -1.64 0.57 14.93
N SER A 267 -2.80 -0.08 14.94
CA SER A 267 -4.07 0.56 15.29
C SER A 267 -4.41 0.36 16.76
N ASN A 268 -5.18 1.28 17.31
CA ASN A 268 -5.79 1.15 18.64
C ASN A 268 -7.15 0.44 18.58
N GLY A 269 -7.68 0.19 17.38
CA GLY A 269 -8.95 -0.51 17.17
C GLY A 269 -8.79 -2.04 17.17
N PRO A 270 -9.92 -2.76 17.16
CA PRO A 270 -9.92 -4.21 17.05
C PRO A 270 -9.43 -4.65 15.66
N PRO A 271 -8.93 -5.90 15.52
CA PRO A 271 -8.59 -6.47 14.23
C PRO A 271 -9.80 -6.50 13.30
N THR A 272 -9.60 -6.08 12.06
CA THR A 272 -10.60 -6.10 10.97
C THR A 272 -10.28 -7.16 9.93
N GLY A 273 -8.99 -7.47 9.74
CA GLY A 273 -8.54 -8.60 8.95
C GLY A 273 -8.60 -9.91 9.73
N ARG A 274 -8.66 -11.03 9.02
CA ARG A 274 -8.79 -12.38 9.58
C ARG A 274 -7.56 -13.24 9.37
N ARG A 275 -6.81 -13.00 8.29
CA ARG A 275 -5.64 -13.81 7.91
C ARG A 275 -4.45 -13.49 8.80
N ARG A 276 -3.87 -14.56 9.37
CA ARG A 276 -2.71 -14.45 10.26
C ARG A 276 -1.42 -14.45 9.44
N LEU A 277 -0.49 -13.55 9.76
CA LEU A 277 0.83 -13.55 9.14
C LEU A 277 1.59 -14.84 9.45
N SER A 278 1.49 -15.35 10.69
CA SER A 278 2.12 -16.61 11.10
C SER A 278 1.72 -17.79 10.22
N GLU A 279 0.43 -17.95 9.92
CA GLU A 279 -0.11 -19.00 9.04
C GLU A 279 0.35 -18.78 7.58
N TRP A 280 0.33 -17.52 7.12
CA TRP A 280 0.77 -17.19 5.78
C TRP A 280 2.27 -17.47 5.58
N LEU A 281 3.10 -17.17 6.58
CA LEU A 281 4.54 -17.47 6.56
C LEU A 281 4.82 -18.97 6.53
N ALA A 282 4.04 -19.78 7.25
CA ALA A 282 4.18 -21.24 7.22
C ALA A 282 3.97 -21.82 5.81
N ILE A 283 3.09 -21.20 5.01
CA ILE A 283 2.80 -21.63 3.64
C ILE A 283 3.78 -21.04 2.62
N ASN A 284 4.11 -19.76 2.76
CA ASN A 284 4.81 -18.99 1.71
C ASN A 284 6.28 -18.72 2.01
N GLY A 285 6.75 -19.03 3.22
CA GLY A 285 8.11 -18.71 3.68
C GLY A 285 9.20 -19.27 2.77
N GLU A 286 9.01 -20.46 2.22
CA GLU A 286 10.00 -21.06 1.33
C GLU A 286 10.25 -20.21 0.06
N SER A 287 9.22 -19.59 -0.51
CA SER A 287 9.29 -18.76 -1.72
C SER A 287 9.71 -17.32 -1.43
N LEU A 288 9.47 -16.84 -0.20
CA LEU A 288 9.69 -15.45 0.19
C LEU A 288 11.19 -15.08 0.16
N GLY A 289 11.50 -13.92 -0.38
CA GLY A 289 12.88 -13.41 -0.44
C GLY A 289 13.81 -14.12 -1.42
N ARG A 290 13.30 -14.99 -2.30
CA ARG A 290 14.14 -15.60 -3.34
C ARG A 290 14.60 -14.58 -4.38
N ARG A 291 13.76 -13.58 -4.69
CA ARG A 291 14.07 -12.46 -5.59
C ARG A 291 13.86 -11.14 -4.88
N TYR A 292 14.76 -10.18 -5.13
CA TYR A 292 14.60 -8.82 -4.62
C TYR A 292 13.46 -8.10 -5.38
N ALA A 293 12.56 -7.49 -4.65
CA ALA A 293 11.48 -6.68 -5.20
C ALA A 293 11.95 -5.22 -5.32
N ASN A 294 12.35 -4.80 -6.54
CA ASN A 294 12.90 -3.47 -6.77
C ASN A 294 11.78 -2.46 -6.97
N GLU A 295 11.62 -1.54 -6.03
CA GLU A 295 10.60 -0.49 -6.00
C GLU A 295 10.75 0.49 -7.17
N LEU A 296 11.99 0.93 -7.44
CA LEU A 296 12.24 1.91 -8.50
C LEU A 296 11.89 1.37 -9.89
N LYS A 297 12.16 0.09 -10.12
CA LYS A 297 11.79 -0.55 -11.38
C LYS A 297 10.29 -0.75 -11.53
N ARG A 298 9.55 -0.89 -10.43
CA ARG A 298 8.09 -1.10 -10.46
C ARG A 298 7.33 0.21 -10.65
N ASN A 299 7.68 1.24 -9.89
CA ASN A 299 6.80 2.39 -9.67
C ASN A 299 7.41 3.75 -10.09
N TYR A 300 8.71 3.82 -10.45
CA TYR A 300 9.43 5.06 -10.75
C TYR A 300 10.14 5.04 -12.12
N ARG A 301 9.54 4.40 -13.12
CA ARG A 301 10.01 4.39 -14.52
C ARG A 301 9.58 5.63 -15.26
#